data_bcc89bd3e3d845fc54439806753c4075
#
_entry.id   bcc89bd3e3d845fc54439806753c4075
#
_cell.length_a   1.000
_cell.length_b   1.000
_cell.length_c   1.000
_cell.angle_alpha   90.00
_cell.angle_beta   90.00
_cell.angle_gamma   90.00
#
_symmetry.space_group_name_H-M   'P 1'
#
loop_
_entity.id
_entity.type
_entity.pdbx_description
1 polymer ?
#
loop_
_entity_poly.entity_id
_entity_poly.type
_entity_poly.pdbx_seq_one_letter_code
_entity_poly.pdbx_strand_id
1 'polypeptide(L)'
;MSDRTQVALDTSALMMPVELDVRLFDELERLLDAYEPTIPQAVLEELRRLSEKGGQEGTAANVGHDLATERCLAVDTEASYADDALVELAREGVVDYVVTNDRPLRDRVLEVGRPVIALRGRNKLAITQP
;
A
#
# COMPACT_ATOMS: atom_id res chain seq x y z
N MET A 1 7.62 20.99 5.90
CA MET A 1 7.12 20.35 4.68
C MET A 1 8.12 19.29 4.24
N SER A 2 7.63 18.10 3.93
CA SER A 2 8.50 17.01 3.50
C SER A 2 8.79 17.13 2.02
N ASP A 3 10.06 17.04 1.63
CA ASP A 3 10.46 16.98 0.23
C ASP A 3 10.41 15.55 -0.33
N ARG A 4 10.05 14.59 0.53
CA ARG A 4 10.00 13.19 0.12
C ARG A 4 8.70 12.88 -0.61
N THR A 5 8.81 11.94 -1.55
CA THR A 5 7.64 11.39 -2.23
C THR A 5 6.77 10.65 -1.20
N GLN A 6 5.48 10.95 -1.20
CA GLN A 6 4.52 10.31 -0.28
C GLN A 6 3.88 9.11 -0.97
N VAL A 7 3.92 7.97 -0.31
CA VAL A 7 3.42 6.72 -0.87
C VAL A 7 2.47 6.06 0.11
N ALA A 8 1.27 5.74 -0.33
CA ALA A 8 0.33 4.97 0.48
C ALA A 8 0.34 3.51 0.05
N LEU A 9 0.25 2.61 1.03
CA LEU A 9 0.25 1.18 0.77
C LEU A 9 -1.09 0.58 1.19
N ASP A 10 -1.63 -0.29 0.35
CA ASP A 10 -2.87 -1.01 0.67
C ASP A 10 -2.55 -2.34 1.37
N THR A 11 -3.60 -3.05 1.73
CA THR A 11 -3.50 -4.34 2.38
C THR A 11 -2.76 -5.35 1.51
N SER A 12 -3.06 -5.40 0.22
CA SER A 12 -2.42 -6.35 -0.70
C SER A 12 -0.92 -6.09 -0.82
N ALA A 13 -0.51 -4.83 -0.81
CA ALA A 13 0.90 -4.46 -0.88
C ALA A 13 1.68 -5.00 0.31
N LEU A 14 1.10 -4.86 1.51
CA LEU A 14 1.77 -5.28 2.74
C LEU A 14 1.78 -6.79 2.91
N MET A 15 0.93 -7.51 2.20
CA MET A 15 0.92 -8.97 2.21
C MET A 15 1.85 -9.58 1.16
N MET A 16 2.33 -8.79 0.19
CA MET A 16 3.21 -9.28 -0.88
C MET A 16 4.49 -9.95 -0.39
N PRO A 17 5.16 -9.47 0.67
CA PRO A 17 6.39 -10.13 1.08
C PRO A 17 6.23 -11.60 1.39
N VAL A 18 5.14 -11.99 2.04
CA VAL A 18 4.89 -13.40 2.35
C VAL A 18 4.22 -14.12 1.19
N GLU A 19 3.19 -13.53 0.59
CA GLU A 19 2.41 -14.20 -0.45
C GLU A 19 3.15 -14.36 -1.76
N LEU A 20 3.98 -13.38 -2.12
CA LEU A 20 4.58 -13.30 -3.46
C LEU A 20 6.11 -13.20 -3.42
N ASP A 21 6.70 -13.26 -2.24
CA ASP A 21 8.16 -13.14 -2.07
C ASP A 21 8.71 -11.86 -2.71
N VAL A 22 8.00 -10.75 -2.54
CA VAL A 22 8.41 -9.45 -3.03
C VAL A 22 9.11 -8.68 -1.91
N ARG A 23 10.30 -8.14 -2.21
CA ARG A 23 11.00 -7.25 -1.28
C ARG A 23 10.42 -5.84 -1.41
N LEU A 24 9.28 -5.64 -0.78
CA LEU A 24 8.44 -4.46 -0.96
C LEU A 24 9.21 -3.14 -0.79
N PHE A 25 9.86 -2.96 0.34
CA PHE A 25 10.51 -1.68 0.64
C PHE A 25 11.78 -1.47 -0.18
N ASP A 26 12.51 -2.54 -0.49
CA ASP A 26 13.66 -2.46 -1.40
C ASP A 26 13.22 -2.05 -2.80
N GLU A 27 12.10 -2.60 -3.26
CA GLU A 27 11.57 -2.26 -4.57
C GLU A 27 11.08 -0.80 -4.62
N LEU A 28 10.45 -0.32 -3.56
CA LEU A 28 10.03 1.07 -3.49
C LEU A 28 11.25 2.00 -3.50
N GLU A 29 12.31 1.65 -2.79
CA GLU A 29 13.54 2.42 -2.79
C GLU A 29 14.16 2.46 -4.20
N ARG A 30 14.14 1.33 -4.91
CA ARG A 30 14.65 1.27 -6.28
C ARG A 30 13.89 2.20 -7.21
N LEU A 31 12.56 2.26 -7.06
CA LEU A 31 11.71 3.07 -7.94
C LEU A 31 11.71 4.56 -7.59
N LEU A 32 11.80 4.89 -6.31
CA LEU A 32 11.48 6.25 -5.82
C LEU A 32 12.62 6.94 -5.10
N ASP A 33 13.73 6.27 -4.82
CA ASP A 33 14.79 6.75 -3.95
C ASP A 33 14.27 7.06 -2.55
N ALA A 34 14.26 8.34 -2.16
CA ALA A 34 13.74 8.75 -0.86
C ALA A 34 12.22 8.87 -0.93
N TYR A 35 11.52 8.16 -0.06
CA TYR A 35 10.07 8.20 0.01
C TYR A 35 9.62 8.05 1.45
N GLU A 36 8.37 8.45 1.69
CA GLU A 36 7.75 8.31 3.01
C GLU A 36 6.52 7.41 2.89
N PRO A 37 6.57 6.20 3.47
CA PRO A 37 5.44 5.29 3.38
C PRO A 37 4.38 5.66 4.41
N THR A 38 3.13 5.72 3.96
CA THR A 38 1.98 5.98 4.81
C THR A 38 0.96 4.87 4.67
N ILE A 39 0.13 4.72 5.68
CA ILE A 39 -0.91 3.70 5.67
C ILE A 39 -2.16 4.25 6.37
N PRO A 40 -3.34 4.17 5.72
CA PRO A 40 -4.58 4.53 6.41
C PRO A 40 -4.84 3.61 7.59
N GLN A 41 -5.44 4.14 8.66
CA GLN A 41 -5.84 3.32 9.79
C GLN A 41 -6.74 2.16 9.36
N ALA A 42 -7.59 2.38 8.36
CA ALA A 42 -8.47 1.34 7.85
C ALA A 42 -7.70 0.13 7.31
N VAL A 43 -6.52 0.36 6.71
CA VAL A 43 -5.67 -0.73 6.23
C VAL A 43 -5.06 -1.51 7.41
N LEU A 44 -4.62 -0.81 8.45
CA LEU A 44 -4.13 -1.49 9.65
C LEU A 44 -5.20 -2.38 10.27
N GLU A 45 -6.42 -1.88 10.34
CA GLU A 45 -7.54 -2.65 10.87
C GLU A 45 -7.85 -3.88 10.02
N GLU A 46 -7.80 -3.72 8.70
CA GLU A 46 -8.01 -4.85 7.80
C GLU A 46 -6.93 -5.92 7.95
N LEU A 47 -5.67 -5.51 8.05
CA LEU A 47 -4.57 -6.44 8.29
C LEU A 47 -4.75 -7.19 9.60
N ARG A 48 -5.21 -6.50 10.64
CA ARG A 48 -5.47 -7.15 11.93
C ARG A 48 -6.56 -8.21 11.80
N ARG A 49 -7.66 -7.88 11.13
CA ARG A 49 -8.75 -8.85 10.93
C ARG A 49 -8.26 -10.07 10.15
N LEU A 50 -7.49 -9.83 9.07
CA LEU A 50 -6.99 -10.92 8.25
C LEU A 50 -5.97 -11.78 9.00
N SER A 51 -5.20 -11.18 9.91
CA SER A 51 -4.20 -11.92 10.69
C SER A 51 -4.81 -12.97 11.61
N GLU A 52 -6.11 -12.85 11.90
CA GLU A 52 -6.82 -13.80 12.73
C GLU A 52 -7.23 -15.07 11.95
N LYS A 53 -7.14 -15.03 10.64
CA LYS A 53 -7.39 -16.20 9.80
C LYS A 53 -6.23 -17.17 9.89
N GLY A 54 -6.49 -18.44 9.65
CA GLY A 54 -5.43 -19.44 9.62
C GLY A 54 -4.66 -19.42 8.30
N GLY A 55 -3.62 -20.25 8.23
CA GLY A 55 -2.88 -20.50 7.02
C GLY A 55 -2.01 -19.35 6.57
N GLN A 56 -1.64 -19.40 5.29
CA GLN A 56 -0.71 -18.42 4.71
C GLN A 56 -1.29 -17.01 4.71
N GLU A 57 -2.57 -16.87 4.48
CA GLU A 57 -3.21 -15.54 4.47
C GLU A 57 -3.07 -14.85 5.83
N GLY A 58 -3.36 -15.57 6.91
CA GLY A 58 -3.20 -15.02 8.25
C GLY A 58 -1.76 -14.66 8.58
N THR A 59 -0.81 -15.52 8.17
CA THR A 59 0.62 -15.24 8.36
C THR A 59 1.04 -14.01 7.57
N ALA A 60 0.62 -13.92 6.30
CA ALA A 60 0.96 -12.78 5.45
C ALA A 60 0.41 -11.48 6.03
N ALA A 61 -0.81 -11.50 6.55
CA ALA A 61 -1.43 -10.32 7.16
C ALA A 61 -0.73 -9.93 8.47
N ASN A 62 -0.34 -10.90 9.27
CA ASN A 62 0.36 -10.63 10.51
C ASN A 62 1.73 -9.98 10.25
N VAL A 63 2.49 -10.52 9.31
CA VAL A 63 3.77 -9.94 8.92
C VAL A 63 3.53 -8.54 8.33
N GLY A 64 2.51 -8.39 7.48
CA GLY A 64 2.16 -7.10 6.89
C GLY A 64 1.80 -6.06 7.93
N HIS A 65 1.07 -6.44 8.96
CA HIS A 65 0.72 -5.55 10.05
C HIS A 65 1.99 -5.08 10.81
N ASP A 66 2.90 -6.00 11.09
CA ASP A 66 4.16 -5.65 11.76
C ASP A 66 4.98 -4.70 10.90
N LEU A 67 5.10 -4.98 9.61
CA LEU A 67 5.82 -4.09 8.69
C LEU A 67 5.18 -2.70 8.64
N ALA A 68 3.85 -2.64 8.62
CA ALA A 68 3.14 -1.37 8.58
C ALA A 68 3.40 -0.55 9.85
N THR A 69 3.34 -1.19 11.02
CA THR A 69 3.56 -0.48 12.28
C THR A 69 5.00 -0.04 12.46
N GLU A 70 5.95 -0.80 11.93
CA GLU A 70 7.38 -0.49 12.06
C GLU A 70 7.88 0.49 11.00
N ARG A 71 7.31 0.46 9.78
CA ARG A 71 7.88 1.15 8.63
C ARG A 71 7.01 2.28 8.07
N CYS A 72 5.74 2.34 8.42
CA CYS A 72 4.80 3.28 7.80
C CYS A 72 4.23 4.25 8.82
N LEU A 73 3.93 5.47 8.36
CA LEU A 73 3.22 6.46 9.16
C LEU A 73 1.72 6.21 8.99
N ALA A 74 1.02 5.96 10.09
CA ALA A 74 -0.42 5.77 10.06
C ALA A 74 -1.12 7.12 9.93
N VAL A 75 -2.13 7.19 9.06
CA VAL A 75 -2.89 8.41 8.85
C VAL A 75 -4.39 8.13 8.96
N ASP A 76 -5.14 9.12 9.42
CA ASP A 76 -6.58 9.03 9.50
C ASP A 76 -7.22 9.48 8.19
N THR A 77 -8.38 8.91 7.89
CA THR A 77 -9.19 9.28 6.74
C THR A 77 -10.64 9.39 7.19
N GLU A 78 -11.46 10.07 6.39
CA GLU A 78 -12.91 10.10 6.65
C GLU A 78 -13.54 8.76 6.28
N ALA A 79 -13.06 8.14 5.20
CA ALA A 79 -13.54 6.83 4.78
C ALA A 79 -13.09 5.75 5.77
N SER A 80 -13.97 4.80 6.05
CA SER A 80 -13.70 3.73 7.01
C SER A 80 -13.31 2.41 6.35
N TYR A 81 -13.53 2.26 5.04
CA TYR A 81 -13.08 1.08 4.29
C TYR A 81 -11.70 1.35 3.69
N ALA A 82 -10.86 0.32 3.70
CA ALA A 82 -9.47 0.46 3.26
C ALA A 82 -9.35 1.03 1.85
N ASP A 83 -10.09 0.47 0.88
CA ASP A 83 -10.00 0.93 -0.50
C ASP A 83 -10.46 2.39 -0.65
N ASP A 84 -11.55 2.75 0.00
CA ASP A 84 -12.07 4.11 -0.05
C ASP A 84 -11.10 5.09 0.59
N ALA A 85 -10.43 4.68 1.68
CA ALA A 85 -9.44 5.50 2.34
C ALA A 85 -8.25 5.81 1.42
N LEU A 86 -7.80 4.81 0.67
CA LEU A 86 -6.69 5.00 -0.26
C LEU A 86 -7.08 5.92 -1.43
N VAL A 87 -8.29 5.77 -1.95
CA VAL A 87 -8.78 6.67 -3.00
C VAL A 87 -8.91 8.10 -2.47
N GLU A 88 -9.36 8.25 -1.22
CA GLU A 88 -9.44 9.57 -0.58
C GLU A 88 -8.08 10.26 -0.53
N LEU A 89 -7.05 9.55 -0.06
CA LEU A 89 -5.68 10.11 0.02
C LEU A 89 -5.16 10.51 -1.36
N ALA A 90 -5.44 9.69 -2.37
CA ALA A 90 -5.01 9.97 -3.74
C ALA A 90 -5.73 11.19 -4.29
N ARG A 91 -7.05 11.25 -4.13
CA ARG A 91 -7.88 12.33 -4.65
C ARG A 91 -7.49 13.67 -4.03
N GLU A 92 -7.22 13.69 -2.74
CA GLU A 92 -6.88 14.93 -2.02
C GLU A 92 -5.41 15.32 -2.17
N GLY A 93 -4.62 14.53 -2.88
CA GLY A 93 -3.22 14.84 -3.13
C GLY A 93 -2.33 14.69 -1.91
N VAL A 94 -2.78 13.94 -0.90
CA VAL A 94 -1.98 13.65 0.29
C VAL A 94 -0.82 12.74 -0.06
N VAL A 95 -1.03 11.84 -1.03
CA VAL A 95 0.02 10.93 -1.48
C VAL A 95 0.26 11.09 -2.98
N ASP A 96 1.48 10.79 -3.40
CA ASP A 96 1.89 10.88 -4.80
C ASP A 96 1.67 9.56 -5.54
N TYR A 97 1.76 8.45 -4.83
CA TYR A 97 1.61 7.09 -5.36
C TYR A 97 0.79 6.24 -4.41
N VAL A 98 0.09 5.26 -4.97
CA VAL A 98 -0.54 4.19 -4.19
C VAL A 98 0.04 2.86 -4.64
N VAL A 99 0.46 2.04 -3.68
CA VAL A 99 0.98 0.70 -3.96
C VAL A 99 -0.14 -0.30 -3.76
N THR A 100 -0.53 -1.01 -4.81
CA THR A 100 -1.60 -2.00 -4.74
C THR A 100 -1.50 -3.01 -5.88
N ASN A 101 -1.93 -4.25 -5.62
CA ASN A 101 -2.13 -5.26 -6.65
C ASN A 101 -3.60 -5.49 -6.96
N ASP A 102 -4.49 -4.80 -6.24
CA ASP A 102 -5.92 -4.94 -6.45
C ASP A 102 -6.32 -4.12 -7.67
N ARG A 103 -6.75 -4.79 -8.73
CA ARG A 103 -7.07 -4.12 -10.00
C ARG A 103 -8.20 -3.09 -9.88
N PRO A 104 -9.33 -3.38 -9.22
CA PRO A 104 -10.36 -2.35 -9.06
C PRO A 104 -9.85 -1.11 -8.32
N LEU A 105 -9.06 -1.28 -7.27
CA LEU A 105 -8.49 -0.14 -6.56
C LEU A 105 -7.52 0.63 -7.44
N ARG A 106 -6.67 -0.07 -8.19
CA ARG A 106 -5.74 0.55 -9.12
C ARG A 106 -6.48 1.45 -10.10
N ASP A 107 -7.55 0.95 -10.68
CA ASP A 107 -8.32 1.71 -11.67
C ASP A 107 -8.92 2.98 -11.07
N ARG A 108 -9.41 2.88 -9.82
CA ARG A 108 -9.96 4.04 -9.10
C ARG A 108 -8.89 5.09 -8.82
N VAL A 109 -7.69 4.68 -8.44
CA VAL A 109 -6.60 5.61 -8.15
C VAL A 109 -6.13 6.32 -9.43
N LEU A 110 -5.98 5.56 -10.52
CA LEU A 110 -5.60 6.14 -11.81
C LEU A 110 -6.66 7.14 -12.28
N GLU A 111 -7.92 6.83 -12.06
CA GLU A 111 -9.03 7.71 -12.47
C GLU A 111 -9.00 9.06 -11.75
N VAL A 112 -8.55 9.10 -10.50
CA VAL A 112 -8.41 10.38 -9.78
C VAL A 112 -7.07 11.07 -10.07
N GLY A 113 -6.28 10.53 -11.00
CA GLY A 113 -5.09 11.20 -11.51
C GLY A 113 -3.79 10.91 -10.78
N ARG A 114 -3.72 9.82 -10.02
CA ARG A 114 -2.49 9.45 -9.32
C ARG A 114 -1.91 8.16 -9.88
N PRO A 115 -0.58 8.07 -9.98
CA PRO A 115 0.05 6.84 -10.44
C PRO A 115 -0.01 5.74 -9.39
N VAL A 116 0.07 4.51 -9.87
CA VAL A 116 0.01 3.31 -9.05
C VAL A 116 1.30 2.53 -9.21
N ILE A 117 1.78 1.96 -8.12
CA ILE A 117 2.90 1.03 -8.12
C ILE A 117 2.32 -0.36 -7.88
N ALA A 118 2.60 -1.29 -8.78
CA ALA A 118 2.03 -2.64 -8.72
C ALA A 118 3.05 -3.66 -9.17
N LEU A 119 2.76 -4.91 -8.88
CA LEU A 119 3.59 -6.04 -9.29
C LEU A 119 3.67 -6.12 -10.81
N ARG A 120 4.88 -6.29 -11.32
CA ARG A 120 5.15 -6.56 -12.72
C ARG A 120 6.09 -7.77 -12.80
N GLY A 121 5.64 -8.81 -13.50
CA GLY A 121 6.38 -10.05 -13.51
C GLY A 121 6.24 -10.80 -12.19
N ARG A 122 7.30 -11.48 -11.77
CA ARG A 122 7.23 -12.37 -10.61
C ARG A 122 7.38 -11.64 -9.28
N ASN A 123 8.37 -10.76 -9.15
CA ASN A 123 8.70 -10.18 -7.86
C ASN A 123 9.21 -8.74 -7.94
N LYS A 124 8.95 -8.05 -9.04
CA LYS A 124 9.33 -6.64 -9.21
C LYS A 124 8.10 -5.77 -9.20
N LEU A 125 8.31 -4.51 -8.78
CA LEU A 125 7.26 -3.51 -8.83
C LEU A 125 7.55 -2.52 -9.96
N ALA A 126 6.49 -1.96 -10.53
CA ALA A 126 6.60 -0.96 -11.58
C ALA A 126 5.53 0.11 -11.41
N ILE A 127 5.80 1.31 -11.94
CA ILE A 127 4.90 2.46 -11.87
C ILE A 127 4.02 2.46 -13.11
N THR A 128 2.70 2.65 -12.91
CA THR A 128 1.74 2.88 -13.98
C THR A 128 1.22 4.29 -13.84
N GLN A 129 1.36 5.09 -14.90
CA GLN A 129 0.86 6.47 -14.90
C GLN A 129 -0.62 6.50 -15.27
N PRO A 130 -1.36 7.51 -14.77
CA PRO A 130 -2.77 7.66 -15.12
C PRO A 130 -3.00 7.93 -16.58
#